data_7d6f7bdd5ddb5fe05ddc63b652204494
#
_entry.id   7d6f7bdd5ddb5fe05ddc63b652204494
#
_cell.length_a   1.000
_cell.length_b   1.000
_cell.length_c   1.000
_cell.angle_alpha   90.00
_cell.angle_beta   90.00
_cell.angle_gamma   90.00
#
_symmetry.space_group_name_H-M   'P 1'
#
loop_
_entity.id
_entity.type
_entity.pdbx_description
1 polymer ?
#
loop_
_entity_poly.entity_id
_entity_poly.type
_entity_poly.pdbx_seq_one_letter_code
_entity_poly.pdbx_strand_id
1 'polypeptide(L)'
;AAAQNAERHEQGKAFVPPKYTFRGFEALPEDPANPDPDKFYGFVFQDTDFSKWIEAVGYSLTHHPDAELEATADAAIDIVCAAQLDNGYLDTYYILNGMDRHFTNLKDHHELYCFGHLVEGAVAYYEATGKRKLLDAACRFADYIDSRFGTEEGRLHGYPGHEIAEMALVKLAAVTGETRYADLAEYFVWQRGQQPLYFALEDRRRAEEDGRN
;
A
#
# COMPACT_ATOMS: atom_id res chain seq x y z
N ALA A 1 -11.07 -4.07 20.17
CA ALA A 1 -10.62 -5.07 19.19
C ALA A 1 -9.52 -5.97 19.73
N ALA A 2 -8.36 -5.44 20.20
CA ALA A 2 -7.27 -6.29 20.74
C ALA A 2 -7.73 -7.17 21.90
N ALA A 3 -8.49 -6.62 22.86
CA ALA A 3 -9.05 -7.39 23.99
C ALA A 3 -10.05 -8.48 23.53
N GLN A 4 -10.89 -8.17 22.54
CA GLN A 4 -11.84 -9.14 21.97
C GLN A 4 -11.12 -10.27 21.21
N ASN A 5 -10.01 -9.97 20.53
CA ASN A 5 -9.22 -10.99 19.84
C ASN A 5 -8.43 -11.87 20.80
N ALA A 6 -7.91 -11.30 21.90
CA ALA A 6 -7.29 -12.09 22.97
C ALA A 6 -8.30 -13.07 23.59
N GLU A 7 -9.51 -12.62 23.93
CA GLU A 7 -10.57 -13.46 24.46
C GLU A 7 -11.01 -14.54 23.45
N ARG A 8 -11.09 -14.23 22.15
CA ARG A 8 -11.39 -15.21 21.10
C ARG A 8 -10.29 -16.24 20.93
N HIS A 9 -9.03 -15.84 21.00
CA HIS A 9 -7.89 -16.75 20.96
C HIS A 9 -7.91 -17.74 22.13
N GLU A 10 -8.18 -17.25 23.34
CA GLU A 10 -8.34 -18.11 24.53
C GLU A 10 -9.50 -19.11 24.39
N GLN A 11 -10.56 -18.74 23.64
CA GLN A 11 -11.71 -19.59 23.35
C GLN A 11 -11.51 -20.49 22.12
N GLY A 12 -10.34 -20.50 21.48
CA GLY A 12 -10.08 -21.26 20.26
C GLY A 12 -10.93 -20.83 19.03
N LYS A 13 -11.48 -19.61 19.06
CA LYS A 13 -12.30 -19.07 17.96
C LYS A 13 -11.41 -18.43 16.90
N ALA A 14 -11.86 -18.51 15.64
CA ALA A 14 -11.16 -17.88 14.53
C ALA A 14 -10.91 -16.39 14.76
N PHE A 15 -9.75 -15.91 14.34
CA PHE A 15 -9.40 -14.49 14.33
C PHE A 15 -10.42 -13.73 13.48
N VAL A 16 -11.01 -12.70 14.03
CA VAL A 16 -11.81 -11.73 13.27
C VAL A 16 -10.94 -10.49 13.11
N PRO A 17 -10.62 -10.10 11.87
CA PRO A 17 -9.94 -8.84 11.63
C PRO A 17 -10.70 -7.72 12.36
N PRO A 18 -10.03 -6.86 13.09
CA PRO A 18 -10.71 -5.77 13.76
C PRO A 18 -11.38 -4.87 12.72
N LYS A 19 -12.60 -4.41 13.00
CA LYS A 19 -13.32 -3.47 12.12
C LYS A 19 -12.50 -2.24 11.73
N TYR A 20 -11.53 -1.86 12.55
CA TYR A 20 -10.63 -0.74 12.25
C TYR A 20 -9.67 -0.99 11.07
N THR A 21 -9.49 -2.22 10.60
CA THR A 21 -8.72 -2.50 9.37
C THR A 21 -9.24 -1.68 8.18
N PHE A 22 -10.56 -1.48 8.11
CA PHE A 22 -11.19 -0.68 7.07
C PHE A 22 -11.43 0.77 7.47
N ARG A 23 -11.25 1.12 8.74
CA ARG A 23 -11.59 2.45 9.26
C ARG A 23 -10.83 3.57 8.55
N GLY A 24 -9.55 3.37 8.20
CA GLY A 24 -8.78 4.33 7.41
C GLY A 24 -9.37 4.55 6.03
N PHE A 25 -9.75 3.46 5.36
CA PHE A 25 -10.35 3.50 4.02
C PHE A 25 -11.75 4.13 4.02
N GLU A 26 -12.53 3.97 5.10
CA GLU A 26 -13.88 4.54 5.23
C GLU A 26 -13.86 5.99 5.72
N ALA A 27 -12.79 6.42 6.37
CA ALA A 27 -12.68 7.70 7.07
C ALA A 27 -12.09 8.82 6.21
N LEU A 28 -12.30 8.79 4.89
CA LEU A 28 -11.76 9.79 3.97
C LEU A 28 -12.06 11.22 4.42
N PRO A 29 -11.14 12.19 4.23
CA PRO A 29 -11.46 13.59 4.42
C PRO A 29 -12.53 14.03 3.41
N GLU A 30 -13.36 14.99 3.77
CA GLU A 30 -14.35 15.57 2.84
C GLU A 30 -13.68 16.19 1.61
N ASP A 31 -12.48 16.74 1.81
CA ASP A 31 -11.62 17.29 0.78
C ASP A 31 -10.18 16.82 1.03
N PRO A 32 -9.53 16.11 0.07
CA PRO A 32 -8.13 15.68 0.21
C PRO A 32 -7.13 16.82 0.43
N ALA A 33 -7.48 18.07 0.07
CA ALA A 33 -6.68 19.25 0.37
C ALA A 33 -6.80 19.72 1.83
N ASN A 34 -7.81 19.21 2.56
CA ASN A 34 -8.03 19.47 3.98
C ASN A 34 -7.86 18.18 4.77
N PRO A 35 -6.64 17.84 5.19
CA PRO A 35 -6.38 16.63 5.95
C PRO A 35 -7.18 16.58 7.26
N ASP A 36 -7.55 15.38 7.70
CA ASP A 36 -8.27 15.13 8.96
C ASP A 36 -7.55 14.03 9.76
N PRO A 37 -6.40 14.37 10.40
CA PRO A 37 -5.58 13.41 11.12
C PRO A 37 -6.31 12.66 12.23
N ASP A 38 -7.34 13.28 12.84
CA ASP A 38 -8.12 12.67 13.92
C ASP A 38 -8.94 11.46 13.45
N LYS A 39 -9.16 11.34 12.15
CA LYS A 39 -9.81 10.17 11.55
C LYS A 39 -8.87 8.99 11.36
N PHE A 40 -7.56 9.21 11.27
CA PHE A 40 -6.60 8.11 11.14
C PHE A 40 -6.54 7.28 12.43
N TYR A 41 -6.48 5.97 12.27
CA TYR A 41 -6.35 5.04 13.39
C TYR A 41 -5.45 3.87 13.01
N GLY A 42 -4.46 3.60 13.84
CA GLY A 42 -3.55 2.46 13.67
C GLY A 42 -2.11 2.89 13.48
N PHE A 43 -1.34 2.00 12.89
CA PHE A 43 0.06 2.25 12.54
C PHE A 43 0.15 2.89 11.15
N VAL A 44 1.26 3.55 10.86
CA VAL A 44 1.54 4.16 9.55
C VAL A 44 1.41 3.17 8.37
N PHE A 45 1.57 1.87 8.63
CA PHE A 45 1.41 0.77 7.67
C PHE A 45 0.10 -0.02 7.85
N GLN A 46 -0.93 0.56 8.47
CA GLN A 46 -2.18 -0.12 8.79
C GLN A 46 -2.89 -0.71 7.55
N ASP A 47 -2.76 -0.07 6.39
CA ASP A 47 -3.36 -0.51 5.14
C ASP A 47 -2.89 -1.89 4.70
N THR A 48 -1.72 -2.34 5.19
CA THR A 48 -1.20 -3.68 4.86
C THR A 48 -1.97 -4.81 5.53
N ASP A 49 -2.78 -4.55 6.56
CA ASP A 49 -3.61 -5.59 7.18
C ASP A 49 -4.65 -6.12 6.19
N PHE A 50 -5.32 -5.20 5.45
CA PHE A 50 -6.19 -5.59 4.35
C PHE A 50 -5.41 -6.31 3.25
N SER A 51 -4.29 -5.74 2.82
CA SER A 51 -3.51 -6.25 1.69
C SER A 51 -3.02 -7.68 1.93
N LYS A 52 -2.50 -7.97 3.11
CA LYS A 52 -2.06 -9.32 3.50
C LYS A 52 -3.23 -10.30 3.67
N TRP A 53 -4.36 -9.81 4.16
CA TRP A 53 -5.56 -10.63 4.27
C TRP A 53 -6.10 -11.02 2.89
N ILE A 54 -6.21 -10.08 1.94
CA ILE A 54 -6.72 -10.37 0.59
C ILE A 54 -5.77 -11.28 -0.20
N GLU A 55 -4.45 -11.17 0.02
CA GLU A 55 -3.46 -12.09 -0.54
C GLU A 55 -3.71 -13.52 -0.05
N ALA A 56 -3.91 -13.70 1.26
CA ALA A 56 -4.24 -15.01 1.84
C ALA A 56 -5.58 -15.55 1.34
N VAL A 57 -6.57 -14.68 1.14
CA VAL A 57 -7.86 -15.05 0.51
C VAL A 57 -7.65 -15.55 -0.91
N GLY A 58 -6.86 -14.86 -1.74
CA GLY A 58 -6.53 -15.29 -3.09
C GLY A 58 -5.92 -16.69 -3.11
N TYR A 59 -4.90 -16.94 -2.30
CA TYR A 59 -4.29 -18.27 -2.19
C TYR A 59 -5.26 -19.34 -1.69
N SER A 60 -6.15 -18.99 -0.75
CA SER A 60 -7.18 -19.92 -0.27
C SER A 60 -8.16 -20.29 -1.39
N LEU A 61 -8.69 -19.29 -2.10
CA LEU A 61 -9.68 -19.50 -3.17
C LEU A 61 -9.12 -20.29 -4.35
N THR A 62 -7.83 -20.20 -4.63
CA THR A 62 -7.17 -20.99 -5.68
C THR A 62 -7.29 -22.50 -5.42
N HIS A 63 -7.30 -22.91 -4.17
CA HIS A 63 -7.34 -24.33 -3.78
C HIS A 63 -8.71 -24.78 -3.25
N HIS A 64 -9.44 -23.86 -2.66
CA HIS A 64 -10.72 -24.10 -1.98
C HIS A 64 -11.73 -23.02 -2.38
N PRO A 65 -12.45 -23.18 -3.52
CA PRO A 65 -13.49 -22.25 -3.92
C PRO A 65 -14.54 -22.08 -2.83
N ASP A 66 -14.78 -20.84 -2.41
CA ASP A 66 -15.72 -20.46 -1.35
C ASP A 66 -16.41 -19.15 -1.74
N ALA A 67 -17.68 -19.25 -2.13
CA ALA A 67 -18.46 -18.12 -2.61
C ALA A 67 -18.78 -17.08 -1.51
N GLU A 68 -18.85 -17.50 -0.24
CA GLU A 68 -19.09 -16.58 0.87
C GLU A 68 -17.81 -15.77 1.20
N LEU A 69 -16.65 -16.46 1.20
CA LEU A 69 -15.35 -15.79 1.35
C LEU A 69 -15.09 -14.83 0.20
N GLU A 70 -15.38 -15.26 -1.05
CA GLU A 70 -15.21 -14.41 -2.24
C GLU A 70 -16.10 -13.16 -2.18
N ALA A 71 -17.39 -13.32 -1.81
CA ALA A 71 -18.30 -12.19 -1.65
C ALA A 71 -17.85 -11.22 -0.53
N THR A 72 -17.28 -11.75 0.56
CA THR A 72 -16.72 -10.96 1.65
C THR A 72 -15.49 -10.16 1.16
N ALA A 73 -14.64 -10.79 0.35
CA ALA A 73 -13.47 -10.16 -0.26
C ALA A 73 -13.87 -9.06 -1.24
N ASP A 74 -14.87 -9.29 -2.09
CA ASP A 74 -15.40 -8.28 -3.02
C ASP A 74 -15.90 -7.03 -2.28
N ALA A 75 -16.68 -7.22 -1.21
CA ALA A 75 -17.16 -6.10 -0.40
C ALA A 75 -16.01 -5.31 0.26
N ALA A 76 -14.97 -5.98 0.72
CA ALA A 76 -13.79 -5.34 1.27
C ALA A 76 -13.00 -4.57 0.19
N ILE A 77 -12.84 -5.16 -0.99
CA ILE A 77 -12.21 -4.51 -2.15
C ILE A 77 -12.98 -3.24 -2.55
N ASP A 78 -14.30 -3.28 -2.48
CA ASP A 78 -15.14 -2.10 -2.79
C ASP A 78 -14.83 -0.93 -1.87
N ILE A 79 -14.68 -1.18 -0.56
CA ILE A 79 -14.31 -0.16 0.43
C ILE A 79 -12.92 0.41 0.13
N VAL A 80 -11.94 -0.46 -0.09
CA VAL A 80 -10.55 -0.04 -0.33
C VAL A 80 -10.41 0.74 -1.63
N CYS A 81 -11.01 0.26 -2.72
CA CYS A 81 -10.96 0.96 -3.99
C CYS A 81 -11.70 2.32 -3.97
N ALA A 82 -12.73 2.47 -3.13
CA ALA A 82 -13.42 3.74 -2.94
C ALA A 82 -12.55 4.81 -2.25
N ALA A 83 -11.51 4.40 -1.53
CA ALA A 83 -10.57 5.31 -0.87
C ALA A 83 -9.48 5.85 -1.82
N GLN A 84 -9.33 5.30 -3.02
CA GLN A 84 -8.31 5.72 -3.95
C GLN A 84 -8.61 7.12 -4.50
N LEU A 85 -7.62 8.01 -4.46
CA LEU A 85 -7.73 9.35 -5.03
C LEU A 85 -7.79 9.30 -6.57
N ASP A 86 -8.34 10.35 -7.18
CA ASP A 86 -8.50 10.47 -8.64
C ASP A 86 -7.16 10.35 -9.40
N ASN A 87 -6.05 10.77 -8.77
CA ASN A 87 -4.72 10.64 -9.35
C ASN A 87 -4.13 9.21 -9.23
N GLY A 88 -4.84 8.28 -8.63
CA GLY A 88 -4.42 6.89 -8.43
C GLY A 88 -3.71 6.59 -7.10
N TYR A 89 -3.40 7.61 -6.29
CA TYR A 89 -2.75 7.40 -4.99
C TYR A 89 -3.66 6.68 -3.99
N LEU A 90 -3.10 5.76 -3.21
CA LEU A 90 -3.85 4.99 -2.21
C LEU A 90 -2.95 4.62 -1.02
N ASP A 91 -2.90 5.48 -0.03
CA ASP A 91 -2.33 5.23 1.30
C ASP A 91 -3.09 6.09 2.30
N THR A 92 -3.85 5.44 3.20
CA THR A 92 -4.79 6.17 4.08
C THR A 92 -4.09 7.03 5.10
N TYR A 93 -2.86 6.67 5.50
CA TYR A 93 -2.09 7.50 6.41
C TYR A 93 -1.88 8.91 5.84
N TYR A 94 -1.38 9.02 4.60
CA TYR A 94 -1.12 10.33 4.00
C TYR A 94 -2.39 11.02 3.50
N ILE A 95 -3.38 10.27 3.02
CA ILE A 95 -4.67 10.85 2.63
C ILE A 95 -5.32 11.58 3.82
N LEU A 96 -5.23 11.02 5.03
CA LEU A 96 -5.83 11.60 6.23
C LEU A 96 -4.93 12.60 6.96
N ASN A 97 -3.60 12.43 6.91
CA ASN A 97 -2.65 13.28 7.63
C ASN A 97 -2.04 14.42 6.80
N GLY A 98 -2.24 14.41 5.48
CA GLY A 98 -1.78 15.45 4.57
C GLY A 98 -0.93 14.92 3.41
N MET A 99 -1.43 15.12 2.19
CA MET A 99 -0.79 14.71 0.95
C MET A 99 0.47 15.52 0.61
N ASP A 100 0.66 16.68 1.22
CA ASP A 100 1.88 17.48 1.10
C ASP A 100 3.13 16.77 1.65
N ARG A 101 2.92 15.78 2.51
CA ARG A 101 3.98 15.00 3.16
C ARG A 101 4.22 13.61 2.54
N HIS A 102 3.45 13.20 1.53
CA HIS A 102 3.65 11.91 0.88
C HIS A 102 5.05 11.83 0.24
N PHE A 103 5.66 10.66 0.26
CA PHE A 103 7.02 10.38 -0.22
C PHE A 103 8.15 11.20 0.44
N THR A 104 7.89 11.84 1.59
CA THR A 104 8.93 12.61 2.32
C THR A 104 9.73 11.78 3.31
N ASN A 105 9.22 10.61 3.70
CA ASN A 105 9.87 9.67 4.63
C ASN A 105 9.74 8.22 4.12
N LEU A 106 10.47 7.91 3.06
CA LEU A 106 10.45 6.58 2.45
C LEU A 106 11.07 5.51 3.35
N LYS A 107 12.02 5.90 4.19
CA LYS A 107 12.74 5.01 5.10
C LYS A 107 11.82 4.41 6.17
N ASP A 108 11.03 5.25 6.85
CA ASP A 108 10.36 4.85 8.09
C ASP A 108 8.84 4.79 7.98
N HIS A 109 8.20 5.52 7.03
CA HIS A 109 6.75 5.63 6.96
C HIS A 109 6.05 4.56 6.12
N HIS A 110 6.81 3.63 5.56
CA HIS A 110 6.27 2.40 4.95
C HIS A 110 5.29 2.61 3.78
N GLU A 111 5.29 3.78 3.14
CA GLU A 111 4.35 4.13 2.08
C GLU A 111 4.44 3.19 0.87
N LEU A 112 5.68 2.99 0.35
CA LEU A 112 5.93 2.03 -0.73
C LEU A 112 5.86 0.56 -0.27
N TYR A 113 5.96 0.30 1.03
CA TYR A 113 5.68 -1.01 1.61
C TYR A 113 4.18 -1.32 1.56
N CYS A 114 3.32 -0.34 1.90
CA CYS A 114 1.87 -0.48 1.77
C CYS A 114 1.46 -0.73 0.32
N PHE A 115 2.04 0.02 -0.63
CA PHE A 115 1.86 -0.21 -2.06
C PHE A 115 2.27 -1.62 -2.48
N GLY A 116 3.46 -2.10 -2.08
CA GLY A 116 3.94 -3.42 -2.42
C GLY A 116 2.98 -4.53 -1.98
N HIS A 117 2.52 -4.50 -0.74
CA HIS A 117 1.55 -5.47 -0.23
C HIS A 117 0.17 -5.36 -0.91
N LEU A 118 -0.26 -4.15 -1.28
CA LEU A 118 -1.49 -3.98 -2.07
C LEU A 118 -1.39 -4.70 -3.40
N VAL A 119 -0.28 -4.56 -4.11
CA VAL A 119 -0.04 -5.23 -5.39
C VAL A 119 0.01 -6.75 -5.22
N GLU A 120 0.70 -7.26 -4.20
CA GLU A 120 0.74 -8.71 -3.90
C GLU A 120 -0.67 -9.27 -3.71
N GLY A 121 -1.48 -8.61 -2.88
CA GLY A 121 -2.87 -9.00 -2.65
C GLY A 121 -3.74 -8.90 -3.90
N ALA A 122 -3.56 -7.84 -4.69
CA ALA A 122 -4.30 -7.62 -5.93
C ALA A 122 -3.99 -8.68 -6.99
N VAL A 123 -2.74 -9.05 -7.16
CA VAL A 123 -2.30 -10.11 -8.09
C VAL A 123 -2.84 -11.46 -7.63
N ALA A 124 -2.67 -11.83 -6.36
CA ALA A 124 -3.15 -13.11 -5.84
C ALA A 124 -4.68 -13.25 -5.99
N TYR A 125 -5.45 -12.20 -5.70
CA TYR A 125 -6.89 -12.23 -5.86
C TYR A 125 -7.33 -12.30 -7.32
N TYR A 126 -6.66 -11.57 -8.22
CA TYR A 126 -6.92 -11.65 -9.65
C TYR A 126 -6.62 -13.03 -10.22
N GLU A 127 -5.48 -13.63 -9.88
CA GLU A 127 -5.11 -14.98 -10.35
C GLU A 127 -6.11 -16.05 -9.89
N ALA A 128 -6.66 -15.90 -8.68
CA ALA A 128 -7.65 -16.82 -8.12
C ALA A 128 -9.05 -16.68 -8.74
N THR A 129 -9.48 -15.43 -9.05
CA THR A 129 -10.89 -15.13 -9.35
C THR A 129 -11.12 -14.55 -10.75
N GLY A 130 -10.09 -14.04 -11.41
CA GLY A 130 -10.18 -13.27 -12.65
C GLY A 130 -10.74 -11.85 -12.48
N LYS A 131 -11.08 -11.41 -11.25
CA LYS A 131 -11.67 -10.09 -10.98
C LYS A 131 -10.62 -9.00 -10.93
N ARG A 132 -10.78 -7.97 -11.76
CA ARG A 132 -9.75 -6.94 -12.00
C ARG A 132 -9.80 -5.73 -11.08
N LYS A 133 -10.87 -5.51 -10.32
CA LYS A 133 -11.11 -4.23 -9.63
C LYS A 133 -9.93 -3.79 -8.76
N LEU A 134 -9.42 -4.67 -7.91
CA LEU A 134 -8.27 -4.37 -7.06
C LEU A 134 -6.97 -4.28 -7.87
N LEU A 135 -6.79 -5.13 -8.88
CA LEU A 135 -5.63 -5.08 -9.79
C LEU A 135 -5.57 -3.75 -10.53
N ASP A 136 -6.72 -3.26 -11.04
CA ASP A 136 -6.78 -1.98 -11.75
C ASP A 136 -6.49 -0.80 -10.79
N ALA A 137 -6.91 -0.88 -9.53
CA ALA A 137 -6.54 0.10 -8.51
C ALA A 137 -5.03 0.07 -8.21
N ALA A 138 -4.44 -1.12 -8.09
CA ALA A 138 -3.00 -1.29 -7.91
C ALA A 138 -2.19 -0.74 -9.11
N CYS A 139 -2.67 -0.96 -10.34
CA CYS A 139 -2.07 -0.38 -11.54
C CYS A 139 -2.09 1.16 -11.51
N ARG A 140 -3.23 1.78 -11.17
CA ARG A 140 -3.30 3.25 -11.07
C ARG A 140 -2.36 3.81 -10.00
N PHE A 141 -2.19 3.09 -8.88
CA PHE A 141 -1.22 3.52 -7.87
C PHE A 141 0.23 3.34 -8.35
N ALA A 142 0.54 2.25 -9.05
CA ALA A 142 1.84 2.05 -9.70
C ALA A 142 2.14 3.15 -10.71
N ASP A 143 1.15 3.55 -11.53
CA ASP A 143 1.28 4.65 -12.50
C ASP A 143 1.54 6.00 -11.81
N TYR A 144 0.88 6.25 -10.68
CA TYR A 144 1.17 7.43 -9.88
C TYR A 144 2.61 7.43 -9.35
N ILE A 145 3.07 6.30 -8.80
CA ILE A 145 4.46 6.14 -8.30
C ILE A 145 5.45 6.33 -9.46
N ASP A 146 5.21 5.68 -10.60
CA ASP A 146 6.07 5.81 -11.79
C ASP A 146 6.18 7.28 -12.25
N SER A 147 5.10 8.06 -12.16
CA SER A 147 5.12 9.49 -12.46
C SER A 147 5.96 10.35 -11.50
N ARG A 148 6.25 9.84 -10.28
CA ARG A 148 6.94 10.58 -9.21
C ARG A 148 8.41 10.21 -9.05
N PHE A 149 8.77 8.97 -9.36
CA PHE A 149 10.12 8.44 -9.18
C PHE A 149 10.84 8.27 -10.52
N GLY A 150 12.16 8.49 -10.52
CA GLY A 150 12.98 8.34 -11.72
C GLY A 150 14.26 9.15 -11.62
N THR A 151 15.07 9.09 -12.67
CA THR A 151 16.34 9.81 -12.80
C THR A 151 16.20 11.19 -13.46
N GLU A 152 15.03 11.50 -14.00
CA GLU A 152 14.76 12.73 -14.73
C GLU A 152 14.66 13.93 -13.78
N GLU A 153 14.94 15.12 -14.30
CA GLU A 153 14.79 16.35 -13.54
C GLU A 153 13.35 16.52 -13.03
N GLY A 154 13.22 16.87 -11.75
CA GLY A 154 11.91 17.05 -11.11
C GLY A 154 11.29 15.78 -10.54
N ARG A 155 11.89 14.60 -10.77
CA ARG A 155 11.48 13.35 -10.13
C ARG A 155 12.22 13.11 -8.83
N LEU A 156 11.63 12.29 -7.97
CA LEU A 156 12.24 11.86 -6.71
C LEU A 156 13.23 10.71 -6.98
N HIS A 157 14.49 10.92 -6.63
CA HIS A 157 15.55 9.92 -6.78
C HIS A 157 15.61 8.96 -5.57
N GLY A 158 14.45 8.61 -5.01
CA GLY A 158 14.32 7.74 -3.84
C GLY A 158 14.08 6.28 -4.22
N TYR A 159 13.97 5.45 -3.19
CA TYR A 159 13.62 4.04 -3.29
C TYR A 159 12.89 3.58 -2.03
N PRO A 160 12.15 2.44 -2.05
CA PRO A 160 11.41 1.94 -0.89
C PRO A 160 12.29 1.65 0.32
N GLY A 161 11.78 1.87 1.53
CA GLY A 161 12.44 1.46 2.76
C GLY A 161 12.55 -0.07 2.90
N HIS A 162 11.57 -0.77 2.38
CA HIS A 162 11.49 -2.23 2.29
C HIS A 162 11.38 -2.68 0.83
N GLU A 163 12.04 -3.78 0.48
CA GLU A 163 12.17 -4.29 -0.89
C GLU A 163 10.92 -5.03 -1.42
N ILE A 164 9.75 -4.86 -0.80
CA ILE A 164 8.50 -5.50 -1.23
C ILE A 164 7.95 -4.88 -2.52
N ALA A 165 8.13 -3.57 -2.72
CA ALA A 165 7.60 -2.88 -3.89
C ALA A 165 8.25 -3.37 -5.18
N GLU A 166 9.55 -3.62 -5.18
CA GLU A 166 10.30 -4.12 -6.35
C GLU A 166 9.79 -5.50 -6.78
N MET A 167 9.61 -6.41 -5.82
CA MET A 167 9.09 -7.75 -6.08
C MET A 167 7.64 -7.69 -6.60
N ALA A 168 6.82 -6.89 -5.97
CA ALA A 168 5.42 -6.71 -6.33
C ALA A 168 5.25 -6.13 -7.74
N LEU A 169 6.07 -5.14 -8.12
CA LEU A 169 6.07 -4.54 -9.46
C LEU A 169 6.45 -5.55 -10.53
N VAL A 170 7.41 -6.46 -10.28
CA VAL A 170 7.73 -7.53 -11.21
C VAL A 170 6.54 -8.47 -11.42
N LYS A 171 5.81 -8.82 -10.35
CA LYS A 171 4.58 -9.63 -10.46
C LYS A 171 3.48 -8.87 -11.21
N LEU A 172 3.34 -7.57 -10.94
CA LEU A 172 2.38 -6.72 -11.65
C LEU A 172 2.68 -6.68 -13.16
N ALA A 173 3.95 -6.53 -13.54
CA ALA A 173 4.39 -6.60 -14.94
C ALA A 173 4.04 -7.95 -15.58
N ALA A 174 4.30 -9.05 -14.87
CA ALA A 174 4.02 -10.39 -15.36
C ALA A 174 2.54 -10.65 -15.61
N VAL A 175 1.66 -10.21 -14.70
CA VAL A 175 0.21 -10.46 -14.79
C VAL A 175 -0.50 -9.51 -15.75
N THR A 176 0.02 -8.28 -15.95
CA THR A 176 -0.57 -7.28 -16.84
C THR A 176 0.02 -7.30 -18.26
N GLY A 177 1.26 -7.77 -18.40
CA GLY A 177 2.05 -7.65 -19.63
C GLY A 177 2.70 -6.27 -19.83
N GLU A 178 2.56 -5.35 -18.87
CA GLU A 178 3.07 -3.98 -18.91
C GLU A 178 4.51 -3.91 -18.39
N THR A 179 5.49 -3.83 -19.30
CA THR A 179 6.93 -3.84 -18.94
C THR A 179 7.36 -2.65 -18.09
N ARG A 180 6.67 -1.50 -18.19
CA ARG A 180 6.98 -0.28 -17.41
C ARG A 180 7.00 -0.53 -15.89
N TYR A 181 6.23 -1.48 -15.38
CA TYR A 181 6.28 -1.84 -13.96
C TYR A 181 7.59 -2.57 -13.60
N ALA A 182 8.09 -3.41 -14.51
CA ALA A 182 9.41 -4.03 -14.34
C ALA A 182 10.54 -2.97 -14.44
N ASP A 183 10.39 -1.99 -15.34
CA ASP A 183 11.35 -0.89 -15.48
C ASP A 183 11.41 -0.04 -14.20
N LEU A 184 10.25 0.23 -13.56
CA LEU A 184 10.19 0.91 -12.26
C LEU A 184 10.83 0.09 -11.13
N ALA A 185 10.63 -1.24 -11.13
CA ALA A 185 11.30 -2.13 -10.18
C ALA A 185 12.83 -2.10 -10.35
N GLU A 186 13.31 -2.17 -11.61
CA GLU A 186 14.74 -2.07 -11.95
C GLU A 186 15.31 -0.73 -11.48
N TYR A 187 14.59 0.38 -11.71
CA TYR A 187 14.97 1.69 -11.21
C TYR A 187 15.17 1.69 -9.68
N PHE A 188 14.25 1.15 -8.91
CA PHE A 188 14.37 1.12 -7.45
C PHE A 188 15.58 0.29 -6.98
N VAL A 189 15.78 -0.88 -7.58
CA VAL A 189 16.96 -1.73 -7.28
C VAL A 189 18.25 -1.02 -7.63
N TRP A 190 18.33 -0.40 -8.82
CA TRP A 190 19.50 0.35 -9.25
C TRP A 190 19.78 1.57 -8.36
N GLN A 191 18.74 2.35 -8.05
CA GLN A 191 18.82 3.57 -7.25
C GLN A 191 19.31 3.29 -5.83
N ARG A 192 18.95 2.15 -5.25
CA ARG A 192 19.40 1.72 -3.91
C ARG A 192 20.92 1.60 -3.81
N GLY A 193 21.61 1.32 -4.90
CA GLY A 193 23.06 1.21 -4.98
C GLY A 193 23.79 2.53 -5.26
N GLN A 194 23.08 3.64 -5.53
CA GLN A 194 23.72 4.91 -5.92
C GLN A 194 24.23 5.70 -4.72
N GLN A 195 25.25 6.53 -4.99
CA GLN A 195 25.84 7.44 -3.99
C GLN A 195 25.54 8.90 -4.39
N PRO A 196 25.30 9.79 -3.42
CA PRO A 196 25.12 9.50 -1.98
C PRO A 196 23.86 8.67 -1.70
N LEU A 197 23.87 7.85 -0.65
CA LEU A 197 22.68 7.06 -0.28
C LEU A 197 21.48 7.97 -0.01
N TYR A 198 20.34 7.67 -0.65
CA TYR A 198 19.13 8.49 -0.54
C TYR A 198 18.67 8.65 0.92
N PHE A 199 18.67 7.58 1.72
CA PHE A 199 18.24 7.67 3.13
C PHE A 199 19.15 8.55 3.98
N ALA A 200 20.44 8.67 3.66
CA ALA A 200 21.33 9.63 4.34
C ALA A 200 20.96 11.08 4.00
N LEU A 201 20.51 11.34 2.78
CA LEU A 201 20.02 12.66 2.37
C LEU A 201 18.65 12.96 2.99
N GLU A 202 17.76 11.97 3.02
CA GLU A 202 16.43 12.06 3.65
C GLU A 202 16.54 12.35 5.14
N ASP A 203 17.39 11.60 5.88
CA ASP A 203 17.63 11.81 7.31
C ASP A 203 18.16 13.22 7.60
N ARG A 204 19.08 13.72 6.76
CA ARG A 204 19.61 15.08 6.89
C ARG A 204 18.54 16.13 6.69
N ARG A 205 17.77 16.03 5.61
CA ARG A 205 16.66 16.96 5.32
C ARG A 205 15.65 17.00 6.48
N ARG A 206 15.23 15.83 6.98
CA ARG A 206 14.31 15.76 8.12
C ARG A 206 14.89 16.35 9.40
N ALA A 207 16.18 16.15 9.67
CA ALA A 207 16.85 16.75 10.82
C ALA A 207 16.90 18.29 10.72
N GLU A 208 17.10 18.84 9.52
CA GLU A 208 17.07 20.27 9.25
C GLU A 208 15.66 20.85 9.47
N GLU A 209 14.61 20.18 8.95
CA GLU A 209 13.21 20.57 9.13
C GLU A 209 12.79 20.54 10.60
N ASP A 210 13.24 19.55 11.37
CA ASP A 210 12.95 19.43 12.80
C ASP A 210 13.82 20.35 13.70
N GLY A 211 14.73 21.13 13.12
CA GLY A 211 15.67 21.99 13.86
C GLY A 211 16.67 21.23 14.73
N ARG A 212 16.98 19.97 14.37
CA ARG A 212 17.92 19.08 15.06
C ARG A 212 19.29 19.08 14.40
N ASN A 213 19.87 20.26 14.13
CA ASN A 213 21.25 20.42 13.64
C ASN A 213 22.25 20.52 14.79
#